data_dcac9176e2c840a67b33e3e0371dcca4
#
_entry.id   dcac9176e2c840a67b33e3e0371dcca4
#
_cell.length_a   1.000
_cell.length_b   1.000
_cell.length_c   1.000
_cell.angle_alpha   90.00
_cell.angle_beta   90.00
_cell.angle_gamma   90.00
#
_symmetry.space_group_name_H-M   'P 1'
#
loop_
_entity.id
_entity.type
_entity.pdbx_description
1 polymer ?
#
loop_
_entity_poly.entity_id
_entity_poly.type
_entity_poly.pdbx_seq_one_letter_code
_entity_poly.pdbx_strand_id
1 'polypeptide(L)'
;MAICIQVNLILQKRRSIIYTLYWDRGGANMATHAVLEELGVAYELIEIDLAKGMQRTPEYMAINPNGKVPTLQHRGEIIYESAAILMYLLDQHPDAGLAPELQSPRRGHYYQYLTWMSNTLQEAANRWAHPEHYVGGDTDLTLVVDKATQELSRCWSIIDDELGNKGPWLLGEKLSGADFHLFMVAYWSRRYGSRAQDWPNLRRHLQAMLQRDSIQQMMSQEGLTFDL
;
A
#
# COMPACT_ATOMS: atom_id res chain seq x y z
N MET A 1 39.34 -9.81 -14.90
CA MET A 1 38.18 -10.21 -15.70
C MET A 1 36.89 -10.30 -14.89
N ALA A 2 36.86 -10.95 -13.72
CA ALA A 2 35.66 -11.05 -12.86
C ALA A 2 35.12 -9.69 -12.37
N ILE A 3 35.98 -8.76 -11.96
CA ILE A 3 35.59 -7.43 -11.48
C ILE A 3 34.95 -6.59 -12.59
N CYS A 4 35.43 -6.65 -13.82
CA CYS A 4 34.82 -5.97 -14.98
C CYS A 4 33.44 -6.53 -15.34
N ILE A 5 33.23 -7.84 -15.17
CA ILE A 5 31.92 -8.47 -15.41
C ILE A 5 30.92 -8.03 -14.33
N GLN A 6 31.37 -7.99 -13.08
CA GLN A 6 30.53 -7.57 -11.95
C GLN A 6 30.17 -6.08 -12.03
N VAL A 7 31.11 -5.22 -12.43
CA VAL A 7 30.85 -3.80 -12.66
C VAL A 7 29.93 -3.58 -13.84
N ASN A 8 30.09 -4.33 -14.95
CA ASN A 8 29.17 -4.27 -16.09
C ASN A 8 27.76 -4.76 -15.74
N LEU A 9 27.61 -5.82 -14.93
CA LEU A 9 26.33 -6.30 -14.44
C LEU A 9 25.63 -5.26 -13.53
N ILE A 10 26.39 -4.59 -12.65
CA ILE A 10 25.90 -3.51 -11.79
C ILE A 10 25.49 -2.29 -12.64
N LEU A 11 26.27 -1.93 -13.65
CA LEU A 11 25.95 -0.83 -14.55
C LEU A 11 24.79 -1.16 -15.50
N GLN A 12 24.64 -2.41 -15.95
CA GLN A 12 23.47 -2.86 -16.69
C GLN A 12 22.22 -2.89 -15.81
N LYS A 13 22.31 -3.34 -14.55
CA LYS A 13 21.22 -3.30 -13.59
C LYS A 13 20.78 -1.86 -13.28
N ARG A 14 21.72 -0.92 -13.13
CA ARG A 14 21.42 0.51 -12.97
C ARG A 14 20.78 1.15 -14.22
N ARG A 15 21.10 0.69 -15.42
CA ARG A 15 20.47 1.13 -16.68
C ARG A 15 19.06 0.56 -16.88
N SER A 16 18.67 -0.48 -16.12
CA SER A 16 17.36 -1.12 -16.19
C SER A 16 16.43 -0.73 -15.05
N ILE A 17 16.86 0.07 -14.07
CA ILE A 17 15.97 0.58 -13.00
C ILE A 17 14.99 1.54 -13.66
N ILE A 18 13.73 1.15 -13.62
CA ILE A 18 12.63 1.92 -14.20
C ILE A 18 11.99 2.77 -13.12
N TYR A 19 11.85 2.24 -11.89
CA TYR A 19 11.18 2.86 -10.76
C TYR A 19 12.09 3.02 -9.56
N THR A 20 11.95 4.12 -8.82
CA THR A 20 12.53 4.29 -7.48
C THR A 20 11.38 4.50 -6.49
N LEU A 21 11.32 3.63 -5.48
CA LEU A 21 10.33 3.73 -4.41
C LEU A 21 10.98 4.23 -3.13
N TYR A 22 10.54 5.38 -2.65
CA TYR A 22 10.86 5.89 -1.32
C TYR A 22 9.89 5.29 -0.32
N TRP A 23 10.40 4.61 0.70
CA TRP A 23 9.63 3.74 1.56
C TRP A 23 10.04 3.83 3.02
N ASP A 24 9.20 3.35 3.92
CA ASP A 24 9.51 3.07 5.33
C ASP A 24 8.90 1.73 5.72
N ARG A 25 9.50 1.07 6.70
CA ARG A 25 9.14 -0.28 7.11
C ARG A 25 7.69 -0.40 7.55
N GLY A 26 6.90 -1.19 6.83
CA GLY A 26 5.46 -1.38 7.10
C GLY A 26 4.62 -0.12 6.91
N GLY A 27 5.14 0.85 6.17
CA GLY A 27 4.49 2.11 5.85
C GLY A 27 3.44 2.00 4.73
N ALA A 28 2.94 3.15 4.29
CA ALA A 28 1.95 3.20 3.21
C ALA A 28 2.51 2.83 1.82
N ASN A 29 3.78 2.45 1.75
CA ASN A 29 4.47 1.91 0.58
C ASN A 29 4.19 0.43 0.33
N MET A 30 3.74 -0.34 1.32
CA MET A 30 3.59 -1.81 1.22
C MET A 30 2.82 -2.23 -0.04
N ALA A 31 1.71 -1.56 -0.35
CA ALA A 31 0.91 -1.87 -1.53
C ALA A 31 1.67 -1.62 -2.84
N THR A 32 2.38 -0.49 -2.92
CA THR A 32 3.22 -0.14 -4.08
C THR A 32 4.38 -1.12 -4.24
N HIS A 33 5.06 -1.43 -3.15
CA HIS A 33 6.17 -2.36 -3.13
C HIS A 33 5.74 -3.76 -3.61
N ALA A 34 4.66 -4.29 -3.06
CA ALA A 34 4.12 -5.58 -3.47
C ALA A 34 3.66 -5.60 -4.95
N VAL A 35 3.12 -4.50 -5.47
CA VAL A 35 2.76 -4.39 -6.89
C VAL A 35 3.99 -4.34 -7.78
N LEU A 36 5.07 -3.67 -7.38
CA LEU A 36 6.33 -3.71 -8.13
C LEU A 36 6.91 -5.14 -8.22
N GLU A 37 6.84 -5.90 -7.12
CA GLU A 37 7.19 -7.33 -7.11
C GLU A 37 6.25 -8.18 -7.98
N GLU A 38 4.94 -7.93 -7.92
CA GLU A 38 3.95 -8.65 -8.72
C GLU A 38 4.13 -8.41 -10.23
N LEU A 39 4.55 -7.20 -10.60
CA LEU A 39 4.86 -6.82 -11.98
C LEU A 39 6.19 -7.41 -12.47
N GLY A 40 7.08 -7.84 -11.57
CA GLY A 40 8.41 -8.32 -11.90
C GLY A 40 9.30 -7.28 -12.56
N VAL A 41 9.05 -5.98 -12.31
CA VAL A 41 9.79 -4.88 -12.92
C VAL A 41 11.04 -4.53 -12.11
N ALA A 42 12.04 -3.93 -12.77
CA ALA A 42 13.23 -3.45 -12.08
C ALA A 42 12.92 -2.15 -11.30
N TYR A 43 13.24 -2.15 -10.02
CA TYR A 43 13.07 -0.99 -9.13
C TYR A 43 14.21 -0.87 -8.12
N GLU A 44 14.32 0.30 -7.52
CA GLU A 44 15.22 0.62 -6.41
C GLU A 44 14.40 1.05 -5.18
N LEU A 45 14.83 0.61 -4.01
CA LEU A 45 14.24 1.03 -2.72
C LEU A 45 15.15 2.05 -2.06
N ILE A 46 14.61 3.22 -1.71
CA ILE A 46 15.30 4.23 -0.89
C ILE A 46 14.52 4.39 0.41
N GLU A 47 15.15 3.95 1.51
CA GLU A 47 14.54 4.03 2.84
C GLU A 47 14.48 5.47 3.34
N ILE A 48 13.31 5.87 3.83
CA ILE A 48 13.06 7.13 4.53
C ILE A 48 12.64 6.78 5.95
N ASP A 49 13.61 6.63 6.85
CA ASP A 49 13.39 6.28 8.25
C ASP A 49 12.54 7.36 8.95
N LEU A 50 11.22 7.11 9.07
CA LEU A 50 10.29 8.04 9.69
C LEU A 50 10.58 8.26 11.17
N ALA A 51 11.11 7.25 11.87
CA ALA A 51 11.45 7.35 13.28
C ALA A 51 12.63 8.32 13.51
N LYS A 52 13.53 8.44 12.54
CA LYS A 52 14.62 9.42 12.55
C LYS A 52 14.25 10.77 11.97
N GLY A 53 13.02 10.96 11.53
CA GLY A 53 12.55 12.21 10.97
C GLY A 53 13.05 12.51 9.55
N MET A 54 13.57 11.50 8.82
CA MET A 54 14.12 11.70 7.46
C MET A 54 13.09 12.29 6.48
N GLN A 55 11.80 12.05 6.69
CA GLN A 55 10.72 12.64 5.89
C GLN A 55 10.61 14.16 6.02
N ARG A 56 11.28 14.76 7.00
CA ARG A 56 11.29 16.21 7.27
C ARG A 56 12.60 16.88 6.85
N THR A 57 13.56 16.13 6.32
CA THR A 57 14.80 16.72 5.82
C THR A 57 14.55 17.58 4.58
N PRO A 58 15.31 18.68 4.36
CA PRO A 58 15.17 19.51 3.17
C PRO A 58 15.27 18.72 1.86
N GLU A 59 16.13 17.71 1.82
CA GLU A 59 16.39 16.86 0.68
C GLU A 59 15.13 16.05 0.31
N TYR A 60 14.48 15.40 1.28
CA TYR A 60 13.26 14.64 1.01
C TYR A 60 12.06 15.55 0.79
N MET A 61 11.95 16.65 1.52
CA MET A 61 10.88 17.65 1.31
C MET A 61 10.92 18.29 -0.09
N ALA A 62 12.09 18.36 -0.72
CA ALA A 62 12.23 18.80 -2.10
C ALA A 62 11.67 17.75 -3.10
N ILE A 63 11.61 16.46 -2.72
CA ILE A 63 11.04 15.38 -3.51
C ILE A 63 9.53 15.27 -3.25
N ASN A 64 9.14 15.17 -1.97
CA ASN A 64 7.74 15.11 -1.56
C ASN A 64 7.42 16.15 -0.49
N PRO A 65 6.80 17.27 -0.85
CA PRO A 65 6.52 18.36 0.08
C PRO A 65 5.53 17.99 1.18
N ASN A 66 4.80 16.86 1.07
CA ASN A 66 3.96 16.35 2.16
C ASN A 66 4.80 15.71 3.29
N GLY A 67 6.08 15.38 3.04
CA GLY A 67 6.93 14.69 4.02
C GLY A 67 6.33 13.36 4.48
N LYS A 68 5.89 12.54 3.53
CA LYS A 68 5.28 11.21 3.76
C LYS A 68 5.83 10.20 2.77
N VAL A 69 5.70 8.93 3.10
CA VAL A 69 5.91 7.79 2.19
C VAL A 69 4.54 7.15 1.87
N PRO A 70 4.38 6.50 0.71
CA PRO A 70 5.35 6.32 -0.37
C PRO A 70 5.51 7.57 -1.25
N THR A 71 6.66 7.58 -1.94
CA THR A 71 6.87 8.40 -3.13
C THR A 71 7.46 7.50 -4.20
N LEU A 72 6.92 7.56 -5.41
CA LEU A 72 7.43 6.85 -6.57
C LEU A 72 8.09 7.85 -7.52
N GLN A 73 9.31 7.55 -7.97
CA GLN A 73 9.94 8.25 -9.08
C GLN A 73 9.97 7.37 -10.31
N HIS A 74 9.55 7.92 -11.45
CA HIS A 74 9.58 7.25 -12.73
C HIS A 74 9.84 8.26 -13.85
N ARG A 75 10.89 8.04 -14.64
CA ARG A 75 11.26 8.89 -15.80
C ARG A 75 11.37 10.40 -15.48
N GLY A 76 11.82 10.72 -14.27
CA GLY A 76 11.94 12.10 -13.80
C GLY A 76 10.68 12.68 -13.14
N GLU A 77 9.54 12.01 -13.25
CA GLU A 77 8.31 12.38 -12.56
C GLU A 77 8.27 11.85 -11.13
N ILE A 78 7.70 12.62 -10.23
CA ILE A 78 7.49 12.28 -8.83
C ILE A 78 5.98 12.13 -8.58
N ILE A 79 5.60 10.98 -8.05
CA ILE A 79 4.21 10.65 -7.75
C ILE A 79 4.13 10.22 -6.27
N TYR A 80 3.22 10.79 -5.53
CA TYR A 80 2.88 10.39 -4.17
C TYR A 80 1.39 10.07 -4.05
N GLU A 81 0.89 9.63 -2.88
CA GLU A 81 -0.39 8.99 -2.62
C GLU A 81 -0.43 7.53 -3.10
N SER A 82 -0.54 6.59 -2.16
CA SER A 82 -0.49 5.14 -2.46
C SER A 82 -1.48 4.72 -3.55
N ALA A 83 -2.72 5.22 -3.50
CA ALA A 83 -3.73 4.89 -4.50
C ALA A 83 -3.39 5.47 -5.88
N ALA A 84 -2.87 6.70 -5.95
CA ALA A 84 -2.47 7.32 -7.21
C ALA A 84 -1.28 6.58 -7.83
N ILE A 85 -0.30 6.17 -7.01
CA ILE A 85 0.85 5.38 -7.45
C ILE A 85 0.38 4.04 -8.03
N LEU A 86 -0.56 3.34 -7.36
CA LEU A 86 -1.12 2.08 -7.86
C LEU A 86 -1.85 2.25 -9.19
N MET A 87 -2.68 3.30 -9.32
CA MET A 87 -3.34 3.61 -10.58
C MET A 87 -2.33 3.85 -11.69
N TYR A 88 -1.33 4.69 -11.42
CA TYR A 88 -0.28 5.01 -12.38
C TYR A 88 0.54 3.79 -12.81
N LEU A 89 1.02 2.98 -11.86
CA LEU A 89 1.80 1.77 -12.16
C LEU A 89 1.03 0.80 -13.05
N LEU A 90 -0.25 0.57 -12.74
CA LEU A 90 -1.07 -0.39 -13.49
C LEU A 90 -1.55 0.16 -14.83
N ASP A 91 -1.59 1.48 -15.01
CA ASP A 91 -1.77 2.10 -16.32
C ASP A 91 -0.51 2.00 -17.20
N GLN A 92 0.70 1.97 -16.58
CA GLN A 92 1.95 1.72 -17.30
C GLN A 92 2.12 0.22 -17.68
N HIS A 93 1.42 -0.69 -16.99
CA HIS A 93 1.52 -2.15 -17.17
C HIS A 93 0.14 -2.80 -17.39
N PRO A 94 -0.63 -2.41 -18.43
CA PRO A 94 -1.99 -2.91 -18.63
C PRO A 94 -2.03 -4.42 -18.86
N ASP A 95 -0.99 -4.99 -19.46
CA ASP A 95 -0.90 -6.43 -19.77
C ASP A 95 -0.78 -7.31 -18.50
N ALA A 96 -0.43 -6.73 -17.35
CA ALA A 96 -0.42 -7.44 -16.08
C ALA A 96 -1.84 -7.85 -15.60
N GLY A 97 -2.89 -7.24 -16.13
CA GLY A 97 -4.27 -7.56 -15.80
C GLY A 97 -4.70 -7.21 -14.36
N LEU A 98 -3.89 -6.43 -13.64
CA LEU A 98 -4.13 -6.03 -12.25
C LEU A 98 -5.04 -4.78 -12.11
N ALA A 99 -5.51 -4.23 -13.22
CA ALA A 99 -6.56 -3.23 -13.27
C ALA A 99 -7.51 -3.57 -14.42
N PRO A 100 -8.82 -3.30 -14.29
CA PRO A 100 -9.74 -3.45 -15.40
C PRO A 100 -9.35 -2.54 -16.57
N GLU A 101 -9.63 -2.96 -17.80
CA GLU A 101 -9.42 -2.12 -18.98
C GLU A 101 -10.09 -0.75 -18.84
N LEU A 102 -9.49 0.30 -19.42
CA LEU A 102 -9.98 1.69 -19.31
C LEU A 102 -11.45 1.85 -19.73
N GLN A 103 -11.88 1.08 -20.74
CA GLN A 103 -13.25 1.14 -21.24
C GLN A 103 -14.22 0.21 -20.47
N SER A 104 -13.72 -0.59 -19.54
CA SER A 104 -14.56 -1.49 -18.75
C SER A 104 -15.36 -0.71 -17.70
N PRO A 105 -16.68 -0.97 -17.54
CA PRO A 105 -17.45 -0.42 -16.42
C PRO A 105 -16.85 -0.75 -15.04
N ARG A 106 -16.12 -1.87 -14.92
CA ARG A 106 -15.42 -2.26 -13.69
C ARG A 106 -14.27 -1.32 -13.32
N ARG A 107 -13.77 -0.51 -14.27
CA ARG A 107 -12.75 0.51 -14.00
C ARG A 107 -13.23 1.55 -13.00
N GLY A 108 -14.52 1.92 -13.06
CA GLY A 108 -15.14 2.80 -12.08
C GLY A 108 -15.12 2.23 -10.66
N HIS A 109 -15.40 0.93 -10.50
CA HIS A 109 -15.31 0.26 -9.19
C HIS A 109 -13.87 0.17 -8.68
N TYR A 110 -12.89 -0.06 -9.57
CA TYR A 110 -11.48 -0.04 -9.20
C TYR A 110 -11.07 1.32 -8.62
N TYR A 111 -11.43 2.41 -9.27
CA TYR A 111 -11.18 3.76 -8.75
C TYR A 111 -11.93 4.02 -7.45
N GLN A 112 -13.19 3.58 -7.36
CA GLN A 112 -14.01 3.69 -6.16
C GLN A 112 -13.33 3.04 -4.95
N TYR A 113 -12.88 1.78 -5.08
CA TYR A 113 -12.21 1.09 -3.97
C TYR A 113 -10.92 1.79 -3.55
N LEU A 114 -10.03 2.12 -4.48
CA LEU A 114 -8.78 2.80 -4.16
C LEU A 114 -9.02 4.16 -3.48
N THR A 115 -9.96 4.95 -4.00
CA THR A 115 -10.28 6.26 -3.43
C THR A 115 -10.97 6.12 -2.07
N TRP A 116 -11.95 5.23 -1.94
CA TRP A 116 -12.68 5.00 -0.69
C TRP A 116 -11.76 4.44 0.40
N MET A 117 -10.89 3.50 0.07
CA MET A 117 -9.92 2.98 1.02
C MET A 117 -8.94 4.06 1.49
N SER A 118 -8.48 4.94 0.60
CA SER A 118 -7.59 6.04 1.00
C SER A 118 -8.29 7.08 1.87
N ASN A 119 -9.49 7.52 1.48
CA ASN A 119 -10.16 8.65 2.13
C ASN A 119 -11.02 8.26 3.33
N THR A 120 -11.38 6.99 3.47
CA THR A 120 -12.28 6.53 4.54
C THR A 120 -11.59 5.51 5.42
N LEU A 121 -11.17 4.37 4.86
CA LEU A 121 -10.59 3.28 5.64
C LEU A 121 -9.21 3.64 6.21
N GLN A 122 -8.31 4.11 5.35
CA GLN A 122 -6.95 4.49 5.76
C GLN A 122 -6.97 5.73 6.67
N GLU A 123 -7.90 6.65 6.44
CA GLU A 123 -8.07 7.82 7.30
C GLU A 123 -8.58 7.43 8.70
N ALA A 124 -9.50 6.47 8.80
CA ALA A 124 -9.90 5.91 10.09
C ALA A 124 -8.73 5.20 10.80
N ALA A 125 -7.90 4.48 10.05
CA ALA A 125 -6.67 3.86 10.57
C ALA A 125 -5.68 4.92 11.10
N ASN A 126 -5.49 6.03 10.37
CA ASN A 126 -4.64 7.14 10.80
C ASN A 126 -5.17 7.80 12.09
N ARG A 127 -6.48 8.03 12.21
CA ARG A 127 -7.08 8.57 13.45
C ARG A 127 -6.89 7.63 14.63
N TRP A 128 -6.96 6.35 14.40
CA TRP A 128 -6.70 5.36 15.44
C TRP A 128 -5.23 5.36 15.88
N ALA A 129 -4.32 5.38 14.91
CA ALA A 129 -2.87 5.28 15.14
C ALA A 129 -2.25 6.59 15.68
N HIS A 130 -2.82 7.74 15.30
CA HIS A 130 -2.29 9.07 15.58
C HIS A 130 -3.40 10.03 16.05
N PRO A 131 -4.16 9.67 17.09
CA PRO A 131 -5.31 10.47 17.55
C PRO A 131 -4.92 11.89 17.96
N GLU A 132 -3.67 12.10 18.40
CA GLU A 132 -3.10 13.40 18.77
C GLU A 132 -3.08 14.41 17.62
N HIS A 133 -3.11 13.96 16.37
CA HIS A 133 -3.14 14.84 15.21
C HIS A 133 -4.52 15.48 14.95
N TYR A 134 -5.56 14.99 15.63
CA TYR A 134 -6.96 15.38 15.37
C TYR A 134 -7.59 16.23 16.48
N VAL A 135 -6.86 16.44 17.56
CA VAL A 135 -7.30 17.26 18.70
C VAL A 135 -6.16 18.15 19.17
N GLY A 136 -6.50 19.20 19.93
CA GLY A 136 -5.52 20.12 20.52
C GLY A 136 -5.51 20.05 22.04
N GLY A 137 -4.36 20.47 22.65
CA GLY A 137 -4.20 20.56 24.11
C GLY A 137 -4.26 19.22 24.84
N ASP A 138 -4.73 19.24 26.07
CA ASP A 138 -4.87 18.08 26.97
C ASP A 138 -6.19 17.33 26.74
N THR A 139 -6.65 17.20 25.49
CA THR A 139 -7.91 16.51 25.15
C THR A 139 -7.77 15.01 25.35
N ASP A 140 -8.81 14.39 25.94
CA ASP A 140 -8.91 12.94 26.04
C ASP A 140 -8.97 12.30 24.64
N LEU A 141 -7.95 11.54 24.30
CA LEU A 141 -7.81 10.87 22.99
C LEU A 141 -8.76 9.68 22.83
N THR A 142 -9.34 9.17 23.94
CA THR A 142 -10.21 7.97 23.94
C THR A 142 -11.37 8.12 22.97
N LEU A 143 -12.02 9.29 22.95
CA LEU A 143 -13.16 9.54 22.06
C LEU A 143 -12.77 9.44 20.57
N VAL A 144 -11.59 9.95 20.20
CA VAL A 144 -11.09 9.87 18.81
C VAL A 144 -10.82 8.41 18.44
N VAL A 145 -10.14 7.65 19.32
CA VAL A 145 -9.84 6.23 19.13
C VAL A 145 -11.12 5.40 19.04
N ASP A 146 -12.10 5.64 19.91
CA ASP A 146 -13.39 4.92 19.90
C ASP A 146 -14.16 5.18 18.60
N LYS A 147 -14.23 6.43 18.13
CA LYS A 147 -14.86 6.77 16.86
C LYS A 147 -14.13 6.17 15.67
N ALA A 148 -12.80 6.19 15.67
CA ALA A 148 -12.01 5.53 14.65
C ALA A 148 -12.24 4.01 14.64
N THR A 149 -12.32 3.37 15.81
CA THR A 149 -12.61 1.93 15.93
C THR A 149 -13.99 1.57 15.38
N GLN A 150 -15.02 2.40 15.67
CA GLN A 150 -16.36 2.21 15.11
C GLN A 150 -16.35 2.32 13.58
N GLU A 151 -15.65 3.33 13.04
CA GLU A 151 -15.57 3.53 11.60
C GLU A 151 -14.77 2.39 10.91
N LEU A 152 -13.68 1.93 11.51
CA LEU A 152 -12.94 0.75 11.04
C LEU A 152 -13.84 -0.48 10.98
N SER A 153 -14.60 -0.75 12.05
CA SER A 153 -15.53 -1.89 12.09
C SER A 153 -16.60 -1.80 10.99
N ARG A 154 -17.14 -0.60 10.75
CA ARG A 154 -18.09 -0.34 9.66
C ARG A 154 -17.45 -0.62 8.29
N CYS A 155 -16.22 -0.16 8.08
CA CYS A 155 -15.50 -0.38 6.83
C CYS A 155 -15.20 -1.86 6.60
N TRP A 156 -14.77 -2.58 7.64
CA TRP A 156 -14.52 -4.02 7.54
C TRP A 156 -15.78 -4.81 7.21
N SER A 157 -16.93 -4.45 7.82
CA SER A 157 -18.21 -5.08 7.49
C SER A 157 -18.56 -4.92 6.00
N ILE A 158 -18.41 -3.71 5.46
CA ILE A 158 -18.69 -3.46 4.04
C ILE A 158 -17.78 -4.31 3.14
N ILE A 159 -16.48 -4.37 3.43
CA ILE A 159 -15.52 -5.14 2.64
C ILE A 159 -15.79 -6.64 2.76
N ASP A 160 -16.09 -7.11 3.96
CA ASP A 160 -16.37 -8.53 4.21
C ASP A 160 -17.61 -8.98 3.42
N ASP A 161 -18.68 -8.19 3.43
CA ASP A 161 -19.89 -8.43 2.65
C ASP A 161 -19.61 -8.43 1.13
N GLU A 162 -18.81 -7.48 0.65
CA GLU A 162 -18.41 -7.41 -0.76
C GLU A 162 -17.64 -8.67 -1.19
N LEU A 163 -16.64 -9.09 -0.41
CA LEU A 163 -15.86 -10.29 -0.65
C LEU A 163 -16.71 -11.57 -0.54
N GLY A 164 -17.69 -11.60 0.37
CA GLY A 164 -18.63 -12.70 0.50
C GLY A 164 -19.58 -12.85 -0.69
N ASN A 165 -19.99 -11.74 -1.27
CA ASN A 165 -21.00 -11.71 -2.35
C ASN A 165 -20.41 -11.78 -3.77
N LYS A 166 -19.16 -11.27 -3.97
CA LYS A 166 -18.61 -11.07 -5.33
C LYS A 166 -17.44 -11.96 -5.69
N GLY A 167 -16.88 -12.69 -4.74
CA GLY A 167 -15.77 -13.61 -4.99
C GLY A 167 -14.52 -13.27 -4.22
N PRO A 168 -13.38 -13.93 -4.51
CA PRO A 168 -12.21 -13.86 -3.63
C PRO A 168 -11.53 -12.49 -3.59
N TRP A 169 -11.76 -11.63 -4.59
CA TRP A 169 -11.13 -10.33 -4.75
C TRP A 169 -12.16 -9.19 -4.78
N LEU A 170 -11.75 -7.98 -4.48
CA LEU A 170 -12.63 -6.81 -4.45
C LEU A 170 -13.39 -6.57 -5.77
N LEU A 171 -12.79 -6.94 -6.89
CA LEU A 171 -13.42 -6.84 -8.22
C LEU A 171 -13.99 -8.16 -8.73
N GLY A 172 -14.22 -9.14 -7.87
CA GLY A 172 -14.77 -10.45 -8.21
C GLY A 172 -13.68 -11.51 -8.42
N GLU A 173 -13.63 -12.13 -9.59
CA GLU A 173 -12.74 -13.28 -9.86
C GLU A 173 -11.28 -12.88 -10.12
N LYS A 174 -10.99 -11.61 -10.37
CA LYS A 174 -9.64 -11.15 -10.75
C LYS A 174 -9.04 -10.27 -9.67
N LEU A 175 -7.82 -10.63 -9.27
CA LEU A 175 -6.96 -9.80 -8.44
C LEU A 175 -6.73 -8.44 -9.10
N SER A 176 -6.64 -7.40 -8.30
CA SER A 176 -6.37 -6.04 -8.76
C SER A 176 -5.47 -5.27 -7.78
N GLY A 177 -4.98 -4.12 -8.19
CA GLY A 177 -4.24 -3.21 -7.31
C GLY A 177 -5.01 -2.79 -6.06
N ALA A 178 -6.34 -2.84 -6.09
CA ALA A 178 -7.17 -2.55 -4.93
C ALA A 178 -6.99 -3.58 -3.81
N ASP A 179 -6.74 -4.85 -4.15
CA ASP A 179 -6.51 -5.93 -3.18
C ASP A 179 -5.17 -5.75 -2.45
N PHE A 180 -4.14 -5.25 -3.14
CA PHE A 180 -2.87 -4.89 -2.51
C PHE A 180 -3.01 -3.71 -1.55
N HIS A 181 -3.81 -2.71 -1.92
CA HIS A 181 -4.11 -1.58 -1.02
C HIS A 181 -4.88 -2.07 0.21
N LEU A 182 -5.89 -2.92 0.02
CA LEU A 182 -6.63 -3.53 1.13
C LEU A 182 -5.70 -4.31 2.06
N PHE A 183 -4.81 -5.15 1.51
CA PHE A 183 -3.84 -5.91 2.30
C PHE A 183 -2.99 -5.01 3.20
N MET A 184 -2.49 -3.90 2.67
CA MET A 184 -1.69 -2.92 3.42
C MET A 184 -2.46 -2.37 4.64
N VAL A 185 -3.68 -1.88 4.44
CA VAL A 185 -4.47 -1.30 5.55
C VAL A 185 -4.91 -2.38 6.53
N ALA A 186 -5.25 -3.58 6.04
CA ALA A 186 -5.58 -4.72 6.87
C ALA A 186 -4.38 -5.18 7.72
N TYR A 187 -3.17 -5.16 7.17
CA TYR A 187 -1.95 -5.44 7.93
C TYR A 187 -1.77 -4.50 9.12
N TRP A 188 -2.06 -3.20 8.97
CA TRP A 188 -1.97 -2.24 10.08
C TRP A 188 -2.97 -2.56 11.19
N SER A 189 -4.16 -3.03 10.80
CA SER A 189 -5.26 -3.30 11.74
C SER A 189 -4.95 -4.35 12.81
N ARG A 190 -3.90 -5.17 12.65
CA ARG A 190 -3.49 -6.18 13.64
C ARG A 190 -3.25 -5.62 15.05
N ARG A 191 -3.04 -4.31 15.15
CA ARG A 191 -2.83 -3.59 16.42
C ARG A 191 -4.05 -2.80 16.87
N TYR A 192 -5.14 -2.80 16.08
CA TYR A 192 -6.31 -1.97 16.33
C TYR A 192 -7.36 -2.70 17.16
N GLY A 193 -8.28 -1.94 17.76
CA GLY A 193 -9.44 -2.50 18.46
C GLY A 193 -10.44 -3.23 17.54
N SER A 194 -10.36 -2.99 16.21
CA SER A 194 -11.11 -3.70 15.18
C SER A 194 -10.13 -4.20 14.11
N ARG A 195 -9.90 -5.50 14.07
CA ARG A 195 -8.92 -6.14 13.17
C ARG A 195 -9.61 -6.73 11.95
N ALA A 196 -9.06 -6.47 10.76
CA ALA A 196 -9.56 -7.03 9.50
C ALA A 196 -9.66 -8.57 9.53
N GLN A 197 -8.69 -9.23 10.17
CA GLN A 197 -8.64 -10.69 10.27
C GLN A 197 -9.74 -11.33 11.14
N ASP A 198 -10.50 -10.55 11.89
CA ASP A 198 -11.63 -11.06 12.69
C ASP A 198 -12.89 -11.25 11.83
N TRP A 199 -12.89 -10.77 10.58
CA TRP A 199 -13.96 -10.87 9.61
C TRP A 199 -13.71 -12.05 8.66
N PRO A 200 -14.66 -12.98 8.48
CA PRO A 200 -14.38 -14.29 7.87
C PRO A 200 -13.97 -14.23 6.39
N ASN A 201 -14.61 -13.37 5.59
CA ASN A 201 -14.29 -13.23 4.17
C ASN A 201 -12.99 -12.44 3.97
N LEU A 202 -12.78 -11.39 4.77
CA LEU A 202 -11.51 -10.66 4.82
C LEU A 202 -10.36 -11.57 5.22
N ARG A 203 -10.55 -12.42 6.24
CA ARG A 203 -9.52 -13.39 6.65
C ARG A 203 -9.13 -14.32 5.50
N ARG A 204 -10.12 -14.84 4.74
CA ARG A 204 -9.84 -15.67 3.56
C ARG A 204 -9.08 -14.89 2.48
N HIS A 205 -9.47 -13.64 2.22
CA HIS A 205 -8.75 -12.76 1.30
C HIS A 205 -7.30 -12.56 1.75
N LEU A 206 -7.06 -12.22 3.02
CA LEU A 206 -5.73 -12.03 3.57
C LEU A 206 -4.87 -13.30 3.49
N GLN A 207 -5.46 -14.48 3.76
CA GLN A 207 -4.79 -15.77 3.58
C GLN A 207 -4.36 -15.98 2.12
N ALA A 208 -5.23 -15.66 1.16
CA ALA A 208 -4.91 -15.77 -0.26
C ALA A 208 -3.81 -14.77 -0.68
N MET A 209 -3.84 -13.54 -0.15
CA MET A 209 -2.78 -12.55 -0.38
C MET A 209 -1.43 -13.03 0.16
N LEU A 210 -1.39 -13.60 1.36
CA LEU A 210 -0.15 -14.10 1.99
C LEU A 210 0.49 -15.28 1.23
N GLN A 211 -0.26 -15.99 0.38
CA GLN A 211 0.30 -17.06 -0.48
C GLN A 211 0.97 -16.53 -1.74
N ARG A 212 0.87 -15.23 -2.03
CA ARG A 212 1.49 -14.65 -3.23
C ARG A 212 2.97 -14.39 -3.02
N ASP A 213 3.78 -14.77 -3.99
CA ASP A 213 5.23 -14.56 -3.95
C ASP A 213 5.58 -13.07 -3.79
N SER A 214 4.84 -12.18 -4.45
CA SER A 214 5.02 -10.73 -4.36
C SER A 214 4.82 -10.18 -2.95
N ILE A 215 3.81 -10.67 -2.22
CA ILE A 215 3.55 -10.30 -0.83
C ILE A 215 4.65 -10.85 0.07
N GLN A 216 5.04 -12.10 -0.09
CA GLN A 216 6.10 -12.73 0.70
C GLN A 216 7.45 -12.02 0.49
N GLN A 217 7.76 -11.67 -0.77
CA GLN A 217 8.99 -10.97 -1.11
C GLN A 217 9.00 -9.55 -0.49
N MET A 218 7.92 -8.79 -0.66
CA MET A 218 7.77 -7.47 -0.03
C MET A 218 7.92 -7.57 1.49
N MET A 219 7.21 -8.50 2.15
CA MET A 219 7.28 -8.67 3.60
C MET A 219 8.68 -9.07 4.06
N SER A 220 9.36 -9.94 3.32
CA SER A 220 10.75 -10.34 3.59
C SER A 220 11.71 -9.17 3.50
N GLN A 221 11.60 -8.36 2.44
CA GLN A 221 12.47 -7.18 2.24
C GLN A 221 12.23 -6.09 3.28
N GLU A 222 10.98 -5.90 3.70
CA GLU A 222 10.62 -4.95 4.75
C GLU A 222 10.78 -5.53 6.18
N GLY A 223 11.17 -6.81 6.31
CA GLY A 223 11.34 -7.48 7.61
C GLY A 223 10.05 -7.58 8.41
N LEU A 224 8.91 -7.85 7.74
CA LEU A 224 7.58 -7.91 8.33
C LEU A 224 7.09 -9.36 8.51
N THR A 225 6.19 -9.55 9.49
CA THR A 225 5.43 -10.80 9.71
C THR A 225 3.95 -10.47 9.88
N PHE A 226 3.09 -11.38 9.44
CA PHE A 226 1.65 -11.24 9.61
C PHE A 226 1.03 -12.60 9.89
N ASP A 227 0.68 -12.85 11.16
CA ASP A 227 0.00 -14.06 11.61
C ASP A 227 -1.52 -13.81 11.65
N LEU A 228 -2.32 -14.68 11.00
CA LEU A 228 -3.78 -14.59 10.86
C LEU A 228 -4.53 -15.60 11.76
#